data_17f564a6525262499a33ebc3d2348aae
#
_entry.id   17f564a6525262499a33ebc3d2348aae
#
_cell.length_a   1.000
_cell.length_b   1.000
_cell.length_c   1.000
_cell.angle_alpha   90.00
_cell.angle_beta   90.00
_cell.angle_gamma   90.00
#
_symmetry.space_group_name_H-M   'P 1'
#
loop_
_entity.id
_entity.type
_entity.pdbx_description
1 polymer ?
#
loop_
_entity_poly.entity_id
_entity_poly.type
_entity_poly.pdbx_seq_one_letter_code
_entity_poly.pdbx_strand_id
1 'polypeptide(L)'
;MKRFGQLIKKFFPAREELKPADVEALRLDFKERYRNFQQLISANNKALDIMADIELALKGERPFGMVFVRSSATAVSVDVFRMIRKIMLLAPGKYDELLERFNQIQKSIDRVLTEKKPPKDGRLVLPLSLINKNMADVVGGKMANLGEIRNAVGLRVPPGFVITAVAYQRFFDHNDLRTEINRRLQSVDPDDIQQLYTLQAGLDRLIFEAEVPQDLADAILEAWRVTEEEAGFEITAALRSSALGEDETGSSFAGMHRSELNISLQNVIQSYKEIVASKYSLQAMTYRMKKGFKDEDIAMCVGCLVMVDARSGGVMYSRNPIDINDDAIFINAAWGLPKAVVDGTIDCDLFVVSRQAPLQVIHKDVKDKDRKFVCYPLEGVCRIDLTADDTRRQPSLPDQQAIALGEMAVRMETHYGAPQDIEWAVGHEGEITILQCRPLQQVEAAERP
;
A
#
# COMPACT_ATOMS: atom_id res chain seq x y z
N MET A 1 -30.00 34.74 68.62
CA MET A 1 -29.99 34.66 67.13
C MET A 1 -28.94 35.53 66.43
N LYS A 2 -28.48 36.67 66.94
CA LYS A 2 -27.44 37.51 66.27
C LYS A 2 -26.03 36.93 66.23
N ARG A 3 -25.63 35.99 67.16
CA ARG A 3 -24.31 35.37 67.19
C ARG A 3 -24.14 34.20 66.16
N PHE A 4 -25.23 33.53 65.76
CA PHE A 4 -25.21 32.46 64.81
C PHE A 4 -25.02 32.94 63.36
N GLY A 5 -25.61 34.13 63.06
CA GLY A 5 -25.45 34.76 61.75
C GLY A 5 -24.03 35.30 61.47
N GLN A 6 -23.27 35.65 62.53
CA GLN A 6 -21.86 36.07 62.39
C GLN A 6 -20.90 34.89 62.19
N LEU A 7 -21.21 33.70 62.71
CA LEU A 7 -20.40 32.49 62.52
C LEU A 7 -20.56 31.98 61.07
N ILE A 8 -21.79 32.02 60.52
CA ILE A 8 -22.03 31.58 59.12
C ILE A 8 -21.32 32.49 58.13
N LYS A 9 -21.28 33.81 58.38
CA LYS A 9 -20.52 34.74 57.52
C LYS A 9 -19.00 34.53 57.56
N LYS A 10 -18.44 33.89 58.59
CA LYS A 10 -17.02 33.61 58.73
C LYS A 10 -16.61 32.33 58.00
N PHE A 11 -17.53 31.39 57.80
CA PHE A 11 -17.30 30.14 57.09
C PHE A 11 -17.68 30.17 55.62
N PHE A 12 -18.55 31.11 55.20
CA PHE A 12 -18.91 31.36 53.83
C PHE A 12 -18.69 32.85 53.55
N PRO A 13 -17.48 33.26 53.13
CA PRO A 13 -17.28 34.61 52.65
C PRO A 13 -18.28 34.89 51.52
N ALA A 14 -18.88 36.10 51.54
CA ALA A 14 -19.82 36.52 50.50
C ALA A 14 -19.19 36.23 49.14
N ARG A 15 -19.90 35.54 48.32
CA ARG A 15 -19.51 35.38 46.91
C ARG A 15 -19.39 36.80 46.36
N GLU A 16 -18.16 37.25 46.08
CA GLU A 16 -17.95 38.39 45.20
C GLU A 16 -18.69 38.06 43.91
N GLU A 17 -19.67 38.87 43.55
CA GLU A 17 -20.35 38.75 42.26
C GLU A 17 -19.27 39.03 41.18
N LEU A 18 -18.81 37.94 40.54
CA LEU A 18 -17.88 38.04 39.43
C LEU A 18 -18.47 38.93 38.36
N LYS A 19 -17.72 39.92 37.89
CA LYS A 19 -18.17 40.75 36.78
C LYS A 19 -18.48 39.89 35.56
N PRO A 20 -19.46 40.24 34.74
CA PRO A 20 -19.81 39.47 33.54
C PRO A 20 -18.62 39.13 32.65
N ALA A 21 -17.63 40.04 32.54
CA ALA A 21 -16.40 39.82 31.81
C ALA A 21 -15.53 38.68 32.42
N ASP A 22 -15.49 38.60 33.76
CA ASP A 22 -14.70 37.56 34.46
C ASP A 22 -15.37 36.19 34.33
N VAL A 23 -16.70 36.15 34.31
CA VAL A 23 -17.48 34.92 34.08
C VAL A 23 -17.25 34.38 32.65
N GLU A 24 -17.21 35.26 31.66
CA GLU A 24 -16.96 34.86 30.27
C GLU A 24 -15.51 34.38 30.07
N ALA A 25 -14.52 35.02 30.69
CA ALA A 25 -13.14 34.60 30.70
C ALA A 25 -12.96 33.22 31.33
N LEU A 26 -13.60 32.97 32.48
CA LEU A 26 -13.62 31.64 33.14
C LEU A 26 -14.29 30.57 32.28
N ARG A 27 -15.35 30.93 31.57
CA ARG A 27 -16.04 30.00 30.65
C ARG A 27 -15.19 29.63 29.46
N LEU A 28 -14.44 30.57 28.88
CA LEU A 28 -13.50 30.33 27.79
C LEU A 28 -12.33 29.45 28.25
N ASP A 29 -11.72 29.75 29.41
CA ASP A 29 -10.65 28.94 30.01
C ASP A 29 -11.11 27.49 30.28
N PHE A 30 -12.31 27.34 30.87
CA PHE A 30 -12.88 26.00 31.09
C PHE A 30 -13.11 25.24 29.80
N LYS A 31 -13.65 25.91 28.77
CA LYS A 31 -13.87 25.28 27.45
C LYS A 31 -12.56 24.83 26.79
N GLU A 32 -11.51 25.66 26.91
CA GLU A 32 -10.18 25.31 26.38
C GLU A 32 -9.55 24.16 27.16
N ARG A 33 -9.61 24.17 28.48
CA ARG A 33 -9.12 23.06 29.33
C ARG A 33 -9.88 21.76 29.05
N TYR A 34 -11.19 21.83 28.90
CA TYR A 34 -12.01 20.66 28.56
C TYR A 34 -11.65 20.08 27.20
N ARG A 35 -11.42 20.92 26.19
CA ARG A 35 -10.97 20.51 24.87
C ARG A 35 -9.58 19.86 24.92
N ASN A 36 -8.64 20.44 25.67
CA ASN A 36 -7.32 19.86 25.85
C ASN A 36 -7.38 18.49 26.57
N PHE A 37 -8.27 18.34 27.54
CA PHE A 37 -8.51 17.06 28.22
C PHE A 37 -9.08 16.01 27.27
N GLN A 38 -10.08 16.35 26.45
CA GLN A 38 -10.63 15.43 25.45
C GLN A 38 -9.56 14.97 24.44
N GLN A 39 -8.71 15.89 23.97
CA GLN A 39 -7.61 15.55 23.07
C GLN A 39 -6.55 14.65 23.73
N LEU A 40 -6.29 14.85 25.02
CA LEU A 40 -5.41 13.98 25.80
C LEU A 40 -5.95 12.55 25.85
N ILE A 41 -7.23 12.37 26.19
CA ILE A 41 -7.87 11.05 26.25
C ILE A 41 -7.91 10.39 24.89
N SER A 42 -8.21 11.14 23.83
CA SER A 42 -8.19 10.61 22.46
C SER A 42 -6.80 10.10 22.04
N ALA A 43 -5.74 10.86 22.34
CA ALA A 43 -4.38 10.44 22.05
C ALA A 43 -3.96 9.18 22.88
N ASN A 44 -4.39 9.14 24.15
CA ASN A 44 -4.14 7.98 25.01
C ASN A 44 -4.78 6.71 24.45
N ASN A 45 -6.05 6.77 24.07
CA ASN A 45 -6.76 5.60 23.51
C ASN A 45 -6.09 5.11 22.23
N LYS A 46 -5.73 6.03 21.32
CA LYS A 46 -5.00 5.66 20.09
C LYS A 46 -3.66 4.99 20.37
N ALA A 47 -2.89 5.52 21.31
CA ALA A 47 -1.61 4.90 21.71
C ALA A 47 -1.81 3.49 22.27
N LEU A 48 -2.84 3.28 23.10
CA LEU A 48 -3.17 1.96 23.66
C LEU A 48 -3.63 0.98 22.57
N ASP A 49 -4.43 1.40 21.59
CA ASP A 49 -4.86 0.56 20.47
C ASP A 49 -3.65 0.07 19.67
N ILE A 50 -2.72 0.97 19.32
CA ILE A 50 -1.49 0.59 18.60
C ILE A 50 -0.61 -0.35 19.45
N MET A 51 -0.52 -0.12 20.75
CA MET A 51 0.24 -1.02 21.64
C MET A 51 -0.39 -2.42 21.72
N ALA A 52 -1.72 -2.52 21.70
CA ALA A 52 -2.41 -3.80 21.63
C ALA A 52 -2.12 -4.54 20.32
N ASP A 53 -2.10 -3.83 19.18
CA ASP A 53 -1.71 -4.41 17.88
C ASP A 53 -0.28 -4.94 17.87
N ILE A 54 0.66 -4.20 18.49
CA ILE A 54 2.05 -4.67 18.65
C ILE A 54 2.10 -5.94 19.53
N GLU A 55 1.32 -5.99 20.60
CA GLU A 55 1.27 -7.15 21.49
C GLU A 55 0.72 -8.39 20.77
N LEU A 56 -0.33 -8.25 19.95
CA LEU A 56 -0.87 -9.34 19.13
C LEU A 56 0.16 -9.87 18.13
N ALA A 57 0.91 -8.96 17.49
CA ALA A 57 1.99 -9.33 16.59
C ALA A 57 3.11 -10.11 17.32
N LEU A 58 3.50 -9.66 18.52
CA LEU A 58 4.52 -10.35 19.35
C LEU A 58 4.08 -11.74 19.82
N LYS A 59 2.78 -11.98 20.00
CA LYS A 59 2.23 -13.31 20.32
C LYS A 59 2.25 -14.29 19.12
N GLY A 60 2.66 -13.81 17.93
CA GLY A 60 2.72 -14.63 16.72
C GLY A 60 1.38 -14.82 16.02
N GLU A 61 0.33 -14.09 16.43
CA GLU A 61 -0.98 -14.15 15.80
C GLU A 61 -0.99 -13.47 14.42
N ARG A 62 -0.01 -12.58 14.16
CA ARG A 62 0.17 -11.89 12.87
C ARG A 62 1.65 -11.83 12.52
N PRO A 63 2.06 -12.24 11.31
CA PRO A 63 3.42 -11.97 10.83
C PRO A 63 3.63 -10.47 10.67
N PHE A 64 4.80 -9.95 11.01
CA PHE A 64 5.14 -8.54 10.92
C PHE A 64 6.58 -8.33 10.45
N GLY A 65 6.82 -7.21 9.73
CA GLY A 65 8.14 -6.77 9.29
C GLY A 65 8.63 -5.53 10.04
N MET A 66 9.86 -5.09 9.74
CA MET A 66 10.44 -3.90 10.37
C MET A 66 9.68 -2.61 10.04
N VAL A 67 9.00 -2.55 8.90
CA VAL A 67 8.13 -1.41 8.53
C VAL A 67 6.99 -1.27 9.55
N PHE A 68 6.31 -2.36 9.89
CA PHE A 68 5.27 -2.37 10.93
C PHE A 68 5.83 -1.90 12.28
N VAL A 69 6.98 -2.44 12.70
CA VAL A 69 7.61 -2.07 13.99
C VAL A 69 7.93 -0.58 14.04
N ARG A 70 8.54 -0.04 12.98
CA ARG A 70 8.90 1.38 12.89
C ARG A 70 7.68 2.30 12.84
N SER A 71 6.68 1.97 12.01
CA SER A 71 5.47 2.78 11.90
C SER A 71 4.70 2.81 13.21
N SER A 72 4.52 1.67 13.86
CA SER A 72 3.85 1.56 15.15
C SER A 72 4.59 2.33 16.25
N ALA A 73 5.92 2.19 16.34
CA ALA A 73 6.73 2.95 17.28
C ALA A 73 6.64 4.46 17.05
N THR A 74 6.62 4.89 15.77
CA THR A 74 6.45 6.31 15.40
C THR A 74 5.07 6.82 15.79
N ALA A 75 4.01 6.08 15.48
CA ALA A 75 2.64 6.47 15.80
C ALA A 75 2.41 6.59 17.31
N VAL A 76 2.86 5.61 18.09
CA VAL A 76 2.81 5.69 19.56
C VAL A 76 3.58 6.92 20.07
N SER A 77 4.79 7.17 19.54
CA SER A 77 5.61 8.33 19.93
C SER A 77 4.89 9.65 19.68
N VAL A 78 4.22 9.80 18.54
CA VAL A 78 3.44 11.01 18.20
C VAL A 78 2.29 11.21 19.19
N ASP A 79 1.53 10.17 19.49
CA ASP A 79 0.40 10.30 20.41
C ASP A 79 0.86 10.53 21.85
N VAL A 80 1.95 9.89 22.32
CA VAL A 80 2.55 10.18 23.64
C VAL A 80 3.05 11.63 23.71
N PHE A 81 3.70 12.14 22.66
CA PHE A 81 4.10 13.56 22.60
C PHE A 81 2.89 14.52 22.69
N ARG A 82 1.80 14.21 21.98
CA ARG A 82 0.54 14.96 22.08
C ARG A 82 0.01 14.95 23.50
N MET A 83 0.01 13.78 24.17
CA MET A 83 -0.41 13.65 25.58
C MET A 83 0.41 14.56 26.49
N ILE A 84 1.74 14.52 26.40
CA ILE A 84 2.66 15.34 27.19
C ILE A 84 2.34 16.84 26.98
N ARG A 85 2.21 17.28 25.71
CA ARG A 85 1.87 18.68 25.39
C ARG A 85 0.53 19.09 26.01
N LYS A 86 -0.49 18.22 25.99
CA LYS A 86 -1.79 18.52 26.58
C LYS A 86 -1.77 18.53 28.11
N ILE A 87 -1.02 17.64 28.76
CA ILE A 87 -0.79 17.64 30.21
C ILE A 87 -0.11 18.94 30.65
N MET A 88 0.94 19.38 29.93
CA MET A 88 1.64 20.63 30.22
C MET A 88 0.72 21.86 30.09
N LEU A 89 -0.21 21.86 29.14
CA LEU A 89 -1.22 22.94 29.02
C LEU A 89 -2.25 22.89 30.13
N LEU A 90 -2.65 21.70 30.61
CA LEU A 90 -3.59 21.53 31.71
C LEU A 90 -3.00 21.87 33.09
N ALA A 91 -1.71 21.64 33.28
CA ALA A 91 -0.99 21.88 34.52
C ALA A 91 0.41 22.48 34.26
N PRO A 92 0.48 23.79 33.92
CA PRO A 92 1.75 24.45 33.58
C PRO A 92 2.78 24.35 34.71
N GLY A 93 4.02 24.05 34.34
CA GLY A 93 5.16 23.96 35.28
C GLY A 93 5.21 22.71 36.18
N LYS A 94 4.19 21.83 36.12
CA LYS A 94 4.13 20.64 36.97
C LYS A 94 4.78 19.39 36.37
N TYR A 95 4.82 19.29 35.05
CA TYR A 95 5.18 18.08 34.33
C TYR A 95 6.24 18.32 33.26
N ASP A 96 7.07 19.33 33.39
CA ASP A 96 8.08 19.73 32.40
C ASP A 96 9.15 18.63 32.19
N GLU A 97 9.46 17.85 33.22
CA GLU A 97 10.39 16.71 33.15
C GLU A 97 9.93 15.60 32.21
N LEU A 98 8.62 15.47 31.94
CA LEU A 98 8.10 14.45 31.03
C LEU A 98 8.65 14.61 29.61
N LEU A 99 8.88 15.85 29.16
CA LEU A 99 9.42 16.09 27.82
C LEU A 99 10.87 15.61 27.69
N GLU A 100 11.67 15.85 28.72
CA GLU A 100 13.06 15.35 28.78
C GLU A 100 13.09 13.81 28.77
N ARG A 101 12.25 13.19 29.60
CA ARG A 101 12.15 11.73 29.66
C ARG A 101 11.67 11.13 28.34
N PHE A 102 10.68 11.74 27.70
CA PHE A 102 10.24 11.36 26.36
C PHE A 102 11.38 11.39 25.35
N ASN A 103 12.14 12.48 25.29
CA ASN A 103 13.27 12.63 24.38
C ASN A 103 14.36 11.56 24.61
N GLN A 104 14.61 11.18 25.87
CA GLN A 104 15.56 10.10 26.21
C GLN A 104 15.08 8.74 25.70
N ILE A 105 13.79 8.44 25.91
CA ILE A 105 13.16 7.19 25.44
C ILE A 105 13.17 7.16 23.91
N GLN A 106 12.79 8.26 23.27
CA GLN A 106 12.78 8.37 21.80
C GLN A 106 14.18 8.10 21.20
N LYS A 107 15.25 8.70 21.76
CA LYS A 107 16.63 8.40 21.34
C LYS A 107 17.00 6.92 21.50
N SER A 108 16.48 6.25 22.52
CA SER A 108 16.75 4.83 22.74
C SER A 108 16.02 3.96 21.71
N ILE A 109 14.75 4.28 21.41
CA ILE A 109 13.96 3.63 20.35
C ILE A 109 14.62 3.84 19.00
N ASP A 110 14.97 5.08 18.66
CA ASP A 110 15.60 5.41 17.38
C ASP A 110 16.93 4.65 17.20
N ARG A 111 17.74 4.52 18.24
CA ARG A 111 18.99 3.74 18.17
C ARG A 111 18.74 2.28 17.80
N VAL A 112 17.75 1.64 18.40
CA VAL A 112 17.40 0.23 18.13
C VAL A 112 16.81 0.08 16.72
N LEU A 113 15.96 1.03 16.30
CA LEU A 113 15.27 0.97 15.01
C LEU A 113 16.15 1.42 13.84
N THR A 114 17.23 2.20 14.09
CA THR A 114 18.10 2.77 13.04
C THR A 114 19.22 1.83 12.61
N GLU A 115 19.39 0.66 13.22
CA GLU A 115 20.30 -0.37 12.68
C GLU A 115 19.77 -0.88 11.32
N LYS A 116 19.91 -0.05 10.30
CA LYS A 116 19.69 -0.45 8.89
C LYS A 116 20.77 -1.46 8.55
N LYS A 117 20.44 -2.74 8.51
CA LYS A 117 21.24 -3.68 7.75
C LYS A 117 21.09 -3.25 6.29
N PRO A 118 22.20 -2.90 5.59
CA PRO A 118 22.11 -2.64 4.15
C PRO A 118 21.47 -3.85 3.48
N PRO A 119 20.71 -3.68 2.39
CA PRO A 119 20.15 -4.79 1.64
C PRO A 119 21.26 -5.81 1.36
N LYS A 120 21.01 -7.09 1.57
CA LYS A 120 22.00 -8.16 1.36
C LYS A 120 22.51 -8.22 -0.08
N ASP A 121 21.70 -7.73 -1.04
CA ASP A 121 22.03 -7.62 -2.44
C ASP A 121 22.13 -6.14 -2.82
N GLY A 122 23.33 -5.69 -3.22
CA GLY A 122 23.61 -4.31 -3.60
C GLY A 122 23.34 -3.98 -5.08
N ARG A 123 22.75 -4.91 -5.86
CA ARG A 123 22.49 -4.71 -7.29
C ARG A 123 21.37 -3.69 -7.51
N LEU A 124 21.55 -2.82 -8.50
CA LEU A 124 20.56 -1.81 -8.89
C LEU A 124 19.35 -2.44 -9.59
N VAL A 125 19.60 -3.50 -10.37
CA VAL A 125 18.56 -4.22 -11.12
C VAL A 125 18.74 -5.73 -10.92
N LEU A 126 17.63 -6.45 -10.79
CA LEU A 126 17.58 -7.90 -10.60
C LEU A 126 16.65 -8.54 -11.64
N PRO A 127 17.09 -9.54 -12.42
CA PRO A 127 16.18 -10.31 -13.26
C PRO A 127 15.22 -11.13 -12.41
N LEU A 128 13.98 -11.28 -12.86
CA LEU A 128 12.92 -11.97 -12.12
C LEU A 128 13.28 -13.43 -11.82
N SER A 129 14.13 -14.06 -12.66
CA SER A 129 14.65 -15.42 -12.47
C SER A 129 15.51 -15.62 -11.21
N LEU A 130 16.01 -14.54 -10.59
CA LEU A 130 16.81 -14.60 -9.37
C LEU A 130 16.03 -14.18 -8.11
N ILE A 131 14.76 -13.81 -8.24
CA ILE A 131 13.96 -13.27 -7.15
C ILE A 131 13.16 -14.37 -6.47
N ASN A 132 13.05 -14.30 -5.13
CA ASN A 132 12.22 -15.17 -4.30
C ASN A 132 11.55 -14.38 -3.18
N LYS A 133 10.63 -15.00 -2.45
CA LYS A 133 9.84 -14.35 -1.38
C LYS A 133 10.67 -13.73 -0.26
N ASN A 134 11.91 -14.19 -0.02
CA ASN A 134 12.78 -13.65 1.04
C ASN A 134 13.47 -12.34 0.64
N MET A 135 13.22 -11.84 -0.56
CA MET A 135 13.83 -10.62 -1.09
C MET A 135 12.84 -9.42 -1.08
N ALA A 136 11.77 -9.50 -0.31
CA ALA A 136 10.77 -8.42 -0.22
C ALA A 136 11.36 -7.09 0.28
N ASP A 137 12.45 -7.12 1.04
CA ASP A 137 13.22 -5.95 1.50
C ASP A 137 14.12 -5.33 0.40
N VAL A 138 14.28 -6.02 -0.74
CA VAL A 138 15.11 -5.58 -1.87
C VAL A 138 14.25 -5.17 -3.07
N VAL A 139 13.16 -5.91 -3.35
CA VAL A 139 12.36 -5.77 -4.57
C VAL A 139 10.88 -5.41 -4.31
N GLY A 140 10.48 -5.29 -3.04
CA GLY A 140 9.08 -5.12 -2.63
C GLY A 140 8.26 -6.42 -2.67
N GLY A 141 7.15 -6.46 -1.96
CA GLY A 141 6.33 -7.67 -1.78
C GLY A 141 5.79 -8.23 -3.08
N LYS A 142 5.22 -7.39 -3.95
CA LYS A 142 4.63 -7.82 -5.22
C LYS A 142 5.63 -8.55 -6.13
N MET A 143 6.84 -8.00 -6.28
CA MET A 143 7.85 -8.60 -7.14
C MET A 143 8.53 -9.81 -6.50
N ALA A 144 8.69 -9.82 -5.18
CA ALA A 144 9.16 -10.98 -4.44
C ALA A 144 8.20 -12.17 -4.62
N ASN A 145 6.89 -11.96 -4.50
CA ASN A 145 5.87 -12.98 -4.73
C ASN A 145 5.85 -13.46 -6.18
N LEU A 146 5.96 -12.55 -7.16
CA LEU A 146 5.96 -12.94 -8.56
C LEU A 146 7.20 -13.77 -8.92
N GLY A 147 8.38 -13.41 -8.41
CA GLY A 147 9.59 -14.19 -8.53
C GLY A 147 9.48 -15.58 -7.88
N GLU A 148 8.88 -15.67 -6.69
CA GLU A 148 8.60 -16.93 -6.00
C GLU A 148 7.69 -17.85 -6.82
N ILE A 149 6.62 -17.29 -7.42
CA ILE A 149 5.70 -18.04 -8.29
C ILE A 149 6.44 -18.64 -9.48
N ARG A 150 7.30 -17.87 -10.13
CA ARG A 150 8.13 -18.36 -11.24
C ARG A 150 9.08 -19.47 -10.79
N ASN A 151 9.87 -19.19 -9.75
CA ASN A 151 11.07 -19.96 -9.44
C ASN A 151 10.82 -21.13 -8.49
N ALA A 152 9.84 -21.04 -7.58
CA ALA A 152 9.54 -22.07 -6.59
C ALA A 152 8.21 -22.78 -6.87
N VAL A 153 7.14 -22.06 -7.22
CA VAL A 153 5.86 -22.69 -7.56
C VAL A 153 5.90 -23.27 -8.99
N GLY A 154 6.73 -22.71 -9.90
CA GLY A 154 6.88 -23.18 -11.27
C GLY A 154 5.68 -22.87 -12.15
N LEU A 155 5.02 -21.72 -11.94
CA LEU A 155 3.96 -21.22 -12.81
C LEU A 155 4.52 -20.16 -13.76
N ARG A 156 3.87 -20.04 -14.92
CA ARG A 156 4.26 -19.04 -15.92
C ARG A 156 3.95 -17.63 -15.42
N VAL A 157 4.96 -16.76 -15.48
CA VAL A 157 4.86 -15.32 -15.26
C VAL A 157 5.54 -14.60 -16.43
N PRO A 158 5.26 -13.32 -16.70
CA PRO A 158 5.96 -12.59 -17.75
C PRO A 158 7.46 -12.52 -17.46
N PRO A 159 8.33 -12.65 -18.46
CA PRO A 159 9.75 -12.31 -18.32
C PRO A 159 9.92 -10.87 -17.86
N GLY A 160 11.06 -10.56 -17.23
CA GLY A 160 11.31 -9.18 -16.80
C GLY A 160 12.35 -9.07 -15.70
N PHE A 161 12.46 -7.85 -15.18
CA PHE A 161 13.41 -7.48 -14.14
C PHE A 161 12.81 -6.51 -13.15
N VAL A 162 13.52 -6.25 -12.05
CA VAL A 162 13.10 -5.32 -11.00
C VAL A 162 14.19 -4.30 -10.73
N ILE A 163 13.82 -3.02 -10.78
CA ILE A 163 14.63 -1.90 -10.30
C ILE A 163 14.47 -1.87 -8.79
N THR A 164 15.55 -2.09 -8.05
CA THR A 164 15.54 -2.45 -6.62
C THR A 164 15.41 -1.24 -5.68
N ALA A 165 15.26 -1.52 -4.38
CA ALA A 165 15.33 -0.50 -3.34
C ALA A 165 16.70 0.20 -3.29
N VAL A 166 17.78 -0.49 -3.68
CA VAL A 166 19.13 0.11 -3.79
C VAL A 166 19.17 1.15 -4.91
N ALA A 167 18.55 0.84 -6.05
CA ALA A 167 18.42 1.78 -7.17
C ALA A 167 17.63 3.04 -6.78
N TYR A 168 16.50 2.85 -6.07
CA TYR A 168 15.73 3.95 -5.51
C TYR A 168 16.59 4.83 -4.58
N GLN A 169 17.34 4.23 -3.68
CA GLN A 169 18.25 4.95 -2.78
C GLN A 169 19.32 5.69 -3.57
N ARG A 170 19.95 5.04 -4.55
CA ARG A 170 20.96 5.63 -5.43
C ARG A 170 20.45 6.87 -6.18
N PHE A 171 19.22 6.81 -6.72
CA PHE A 171 18.56 7.93 -7.41
C PHE A 171 18.29 9.10 -6.46
N PHE A 172 17.78 8.81 -5.25
CA PHE A 172 17.48 9.82 -4.25
C PHE A 172 18.72 10.50 -3.68
N ASP A 173 19.79 9.72 -3.42
CA ASP A 173 21.03 10.25 -2.85
C ASP A 173 21.79 11.08 -3.89
N HIS A 174 21.74 10.70 -5.17
CA HIS A 174 22.39 11.46 -6.26
C HIS A 174 21.86 12.90 -6.38
N ASN A 175 20.56 13.09 -6.16
CA ASN A 175 19.87 14.36 -6.32
C ASN A 175 19.56 15.06 -4.98
N ASP A 176 20.00 14.53 -3.84
CA ASP A 176 19.66 15.00 -2.48
C ASP A 176 18.14 15.17 -2.26
N LEU A 177 17.33 14.30 -2.91
CA LEU A 177 15.87 14.41 -2.88
C LEU A 177 15.29 14.25 -1.47
N ARG A 178 15.90 13.44 -0.60
CA ARG A 178 15.40 13.17 0.74
C ARG A 178 15.26 14.40 1.59
N THR A 179 16.30 15.24 1.59
CA THR A 179 16.33 16.47 2.39
C THR A 179 15.21 17.42 1.96
N GLU A 180 15.07 17.64 0.66
CA GLU A 180 14.06 18.55 0.12
C GLU A 180 12.63 18.00 0.28
N ILE A 181 12.41 16.72 0.05
CA ILE A 181 11.10 16.07 0.24
C ILE A 181 10.69 16.15 1.71
N ASN A 182 11.58 15.78 2.65
CA ASN A 182 11.29 15.86 4.09
C ASN A 182 10.96 17.28 4.53
N ARG A 183 11.70 18.28 4.03
CA ARG A 183 11.44 19.69 4.31
C ARG A 183 10.03 20.09 3.87
N ARG A 184 9.60 19.68 2.66
CA ARG A 184 8.26 19.98 2.14
C ARG A 184 7.16 19.25 2.89
N LEU A 185 7.35 17.97 3.20
CA LEU A 185 6.39 17.15 3.96
C LEU A 185 6.14 17.73 5.36
N GLN A 186 7.17 18.26 6.03
CA GLN A 186 7.05 18.87 7.36
C GLN A 186 6.36 20.24 7.36
N SER A 187 6.29 20.92 6.22
CA SER A 187 5.70 22.26 6.11
C SER A 187 4.21 22.29 5.87
N VAL A 188 3.56 21.12 5.67
CA VAL A 188 2.16 20.98 5.26
C VAL A 188 1.32 20.40 6.38
N ASP A 189 0.11 20.94 6.55
CA ASP A 189 -0.90 20.36 7.45
C ASP A 189 -1.52 19.11 6.78
N PRO A 190 -1.40 17.92 7.42
CA PRO A 190 -1.97 16.67 6.88
C PRO A 190 -3.48 16.68 6.67
N ASP A 191 -4.19 17.57 7.36
CA ASP A 191 -5.64 17.70 7.27
C ASP A 191 -6.10 18.73 6.23
N ASP A 192 -5.15 19.50 5.63
CA ASP A 192 -5.43 20.47 4.55
C ASP A 192 -5.22 19.84 3.17
N ILE A 193 -6.33 19.40 2.55
CA ILE A 193 -6.33 18.76 1.25
C ILE A 193 -5.70 19.66 0.16
N GLN A 194 -5.89 20.98 0.23
CA GLN A 194 -5.39 21.91 -0.79
C GLN A 194 -3.86 22.05 -0.73
N GLN A 195 -3.30 22.09 0.49
CA GLN A 195 -1.86 22.06 0.68
C GLN A 195 -1.26 20.72 0.20
N LEU A 196 -1.95 19.60 0.45
CA LEU A 196 -1.51 18.29 0.01
C LEU A 196 -1.49 18.17 -1.53
N TYR A 197 -2.48 18.72 -2.25
CA TYR A 197 -2.44 18.78 -3.72
C TYR A 197 -1.28 19.62 -4.25
N THR A 198 -1.04 20.77 -3.64
CA THR A 198 0.08 21.64 -4.02
C THR A 198 1.43 20.96 -3.74
N LEU A 199 1.52 20.25 -2.62
CA LEU A 199 2.69 19.44 -2.25
C LEU A 199 2.93 18.34 -3.27
N GLN A 200 1.89 17.55 -3.62
CA GLN A 200 2.00 16.49 -4.63
C GLN A 200 2.57 17.04 -5.94
N ALA A 201 1.96 18.09 -6.51
CA ALA A 201 2.45 18.67 -7.76
C ALA A 201 3.91 19.15 -7.68
N GLY A 202 4.29 19.71 -6.53
CA GLY A 202 5.67 20.14 -6.27
C GLY A 202 6.67 18.99 -6.14
N LEU A 203 6.25 17.84 -5.58
CA LEU A 203 7.08 16.64 -5.46
C LEU A 203 7.18 15.89 -6.79
N ASP A 204 6.08 15.79 -7.54
CA ASP A 204 6.08 15.21 -8.89
C ASP A 204 7.08 15.93 -9.78
N ARG A 205 7.01 17.27 -9.79
CA ARG A 205 7.95 18.10 -10.56
C ARG A 205 9.40 17.87 -10.12
N LEU A 206 9.67 17.84 -8.82
CA LEU A 206 11.00 17.63 -8.26
C LEU A 206 11.60 16.29 -8.73
N ILE A 207 10.81 15.22 -8.74
CA ILE A 207 11.24 13.88 -9.18
C ILE A 207 11.41 13.83 -10.70
N PHE A 208 10.53 14.48 -11.47
CA PHE A 208 10.61 14.47 -12.93
C PHE A 208 11.79 15.28 -13.46
N GLU A 209 12.20 16.36 -12.77
CA GLU A 209 13.37 17.15 -13.10
C GLU A 209 14.69 16.51 -12.62
N ALA A 210 14.64 15.57 -11.67
CA ALA A 210 15.81 14.90 -11.14
C ALA A 210 16.51 14.03 -12.20
N GLU A 211 17.85 14.06 -12.20
CA GLU A 211 18.67 13.27 -13.12
C GLU A 211 18.81 11.83 -12.62
N VAL A 212 18.56 10.86 -13.50
CA VAL A 212 18.83 9.45 -13.20
C VAL A 212 20.33 9.20 -13.35
N PRO A 213 21.03 8.70 -12.29
CA PRO A 213 22.46 8.41 -12.39
C PRO A 213 22.79 7.50 -13.56
N GLN A 214 23.89 7.75 -14.25
CA GLN A 214 24.26 7.02 -15.46
C GLN A 214 24.40 5.51 -15.22
N ASP A 215 25.01 5.12 -14.09
CA ASP A 215 25.14 3.71 -13.69
C ASP A 215 23.76 3.02 -13.51
N LEU A 216 22.77 3.72 -13.04
CA LEU A 216 21.41 3.22 -12.92
C LEU A 216 20.72 3.15 -14.28
N ALA A 217 20.84 4.19 -15.10
CA ALA A 217 20.29 4.19 -16.45
C ALA A 217 20.86 3.03 -17.30
N ASP A 218 22.18 2.86 -17.27
CA ASP A 218 22.86 1.78 -17.99
C ASP A 218 22.39 0.40 -17.50
N ALA A 219 22.23 0.21 -16.19
CA ALA A 219 21.74 -1.05 -15.62
C ALA A 219 20.30 -1.38 -16.05
N ILE A 220 19.41 -0.36 -16.14
CA ILE A 220 18.02 -0.54 -16.62
C ILE A 220 18.02 -0.92 -18.10
N LEU A 221 18.77 -0.20 -18.95
CA LEU A 221 18.84 -0.45 -20.38
C LEU A 221 19.44 -1.81 -20.70
N GLU A 222 20.46 -2.22 -19.97
CA GLU A 222 21.06 -3.56 -20.13
C GLU A 222 20.08 -4.66 -19.72
N ALA A 223 19.36 -4.50 -18.59
CA ALA A 223 18.35 -5.47 -18.17
C ALA A 223 17.19 -5.56 -19.16
N TRP A 224 16.82 -4.46 -19.80
CA TRP A 224 15.83 -4.45 -20.87
C TRP A 224 16.28 -5.28 -22.05
N ARG A 225 17.51 -5.05 -22.53
CA ARG A 225 18.10 -5.79 -23.67
C ARG A 225 18.17 -7.30 -23.38
N VAL A 226 18.62 -7.69 -22.18
CA VAL A 226 18.63 -9.10 -21.78
C VAL A 226 17.21 -9.69 -21.77
N THR A 227 16.21 -8.91 -21.36
CA THR A 227 14.81 -9.36 -21.37
C THR A 227 14.26 -9.52 -22.80
N GLU A 228 14.65 -8.67 -23.75
CA GLU A 228 14.33 -8.82 -25.17
C GLU A 228 14.98 -10.07 -25.77
N GLU A 229 16.24 -10.33 -25.42
CA GLU A 229 16.92 -11.55 -25.85
C GLU A 229 16.23 -12.83 -25.30
N GLU A 230 15.77 -12.80 -24.02
CA GLU A 230 14.99 -13.89 -23.40
C GLU A 230 13.61 -14.06 -24.09
N ALA A 231 12.96 -12.98 -24.44
CA ALA A 231 11.66 -12.99 -25.12
C ALA A 231 11.76 -13.41 -26.59
N GLY A 232 12.87 -13.08 -27.27
CA GLY A 232 13.11 -13.39 -28.69
C GLY A 232 12.44 -12.40 -29.66
N PHE A 233 11.95 -11.26 -29.17
CA PHE A 233 11.31 -10.19 -29.96
C PHE A 233 11.47 -8.84 -29.25
N GLU A 234 11.26 -7.75 -29.98
CA GLU A 234 11.20 -6.39 -29.42
C GLU A 234 10.01 -6.25 -28.48
N ILE A 235 10.28 -5.92 -27.21
CA ILE A 235 9.25 -5.92 -26.17
C ILE A 235 8.68 -4.52 -25.93
N THR A 236 7.44 -4.49 -25.43
CA THR A 236 6.95 -3.44 -24.57
C THR A 236 6.73 -3.99 -23.17
N ALA A 237 6.79 -3.12 -22.16
CA ALA A 237 6.72 -3.55 -20.77
C ALA A 237 5.55 -2.91 -20.00
N ALA A 238 5.06 -3.65 -19.00
CA ALA A 238 4.28 -3.11 -17.91
C ALA A 238 5.23 -2.75 -16.75
N LEU A 239 5.30 -1.48 -16.38
CA LEU A 239 6.02 -1.04 -15.20
C LEU A 239 5.05 -1.02 -14.01
N ARG A 240 5.40 -1.76 -12.96
CA ARG A 240 4.56 -1.91 -11.77
C ARG A 240 5.30 -1.46 -10.51
N SER A 241 4.65 -0.65 -9.70
CA SER A 241 5.12 -0.33 -8.36
C SER A 241 5.21 -1.56 -7.47
N SER A 242 6.24 -1.64 -6.67
CA SER A 242 6.43 -2.67 -5.64
C SER A 242 7.10 -2.00 -4.44
N ALA A 243 6.32 -1.26 -3.64
CA ALA A 243 6.85 -0.54 -2.49
C ALA A 243 7.24 -1.51 -1.37
N LEU A 244 8.26 -1.15 -0.60
CA LEU A 244 8.62 -1.92 0.59
C LEU A 244 7.49 -1.85 1.62
N GLY A 245 7.08 -2.98 2.17
CA GLY A 245 6.00 -3.10 3.16
C GLY A 245 4.59 -2.95 2.60
N GLU A 246 4.39 -2.95 1.27
CA GLU A 246 3.08 -2.73 0.65
C GLU A 246 2.08 -3.86 0.95
N ASP A 247 2.53 -5.10 0.97
CA ASP A 247 1.68 -6.30 1.18
C ASP A 247 1.86 -6.91 2.58
N GLU A 248 2.46 -6.17 3.54
CA GLU A 248 2.58 -6.65 4.92
C GLU A 248 1.22 -6.60 5.63
N THR A 249 1.04 -7.54 6.57
CA THR A 249 -0.20 -7.69 7.33
C THR A 249 -0.57 -6.38 8.06
N GLY A 250 -1.76 -5.86 7.78
CA GLY A 250 -2.22 -4.59 8.38
C GLY A 250 -1.88 -3.32 7.58
N SER A 251 -1.11 -3.43 6.48
CA SER A 251 -0.87 -2.33 5.55
C SER A 251 -1.37 -2.71 4.15
N SER A 252 -2.38 -2.00 3.65
CA SER A 252 -2.86 -2.18 2.29
C SER A 252 -2.66 -0.87 1.52
N PHE A 253 -1.67 -0.87 0.64
CA PHE A 253 -1.50 0.19 -0.35
C PHE A 253 -2.21 -0.15 -1.68
N ALA A 254 -3.17 -1.09 -1.65
CA ALA A 254 -3.87 -1.53 -2.84
C ALA A 254 -4.49 -0.35 -3.59
N GLY A 255 -4.19 -0.22 -4.88
CA GLY A 255 -4.68 0.85 -5.74
C GLY A 255 -4.08 2.25 -5.49
N MET A 256 -3.12 2.40 -4.55
CA MET A 256 -2.53 3.70 -4.22
C MET A 256 -1.34 4.08 -5.11
N HIS A 257 -0.71 3.10 -5.73
CA HIS A 257 0.47 3.30 -6.57
C HIS A 257 0.16 2.99 -8.03
N ARG A 258 0.90 3.66 -8.90
CA ARG A 258 0.68 3.64 -10.35
C ARG A 258 1.28 2.39 -10.99
N SER A 259 0.62 1.93 -12.06
CA SER A 259 1.18 0.99 -13.04
C SER A 259 1.09 1.62 -14.42
N GLU A 260 2.16 1.54 -15.18
CA GLU A 260 2.25 2.02 -16.55
C GLU A 260 2.32 0.82 -17.50
N LEU A 261 1.49 0.83 -18.53
CA LEU A 261 1.40 -0.26 -19.50
C LEU A 261 1.93 0.17 -20.85
N ASN A 262 2.43 -0.77 -21.64
CA ASN A 262 2.94 -0.55 -23.00
C ASN A 262 4.09 0.47 -23.09
N ILE A 263 5.03 0.37 -22.16
CA ILE A 263 6.20 1.22 -22.15
C ILE A 263 7.25 0.65 -23.12
N SER A 264 7.79 1.49 -23.98
CA SER A 264 8.92 1.16 -24.85
C SER A 264 10.26 1.46 -24.18
N LEU A 265 11.35 0.91 -24.74
CA LEU A 265 12.73 1.18 -24.31
C LEU A 265 13.01 2.70 -24.16
N GLN A 266 12.52 3.51 -25.09
CA GLN A 266 12.77 4.96 -25.09
C GLN A 266 12.14 5.67 -23.89
N ASN A 267 11.08 5.11 -23.34
CA ASN A 267 10.28 5.73 -22.28
C ASN A 267 10.55 5.10 -20.90
N VAL A 268 11.31 4.00 -20.80
CA VAL A 268 11.46 3.23 -19.55
C VAL A 268 12.02 4.07 -18.40
N ILE A 269 12.99 4.94 -18.67
CA ILE A 269 13.62 5.81 -17.65
C ILE A 269 12.61 6.86 -17.15
N GLN A 270 11.84 7.45 -18.06
CA GLN A 270 10.82 8.42 -17.68
C GLN A 270 9.69 7.76 -16.88
N SER A 271 9.21 6.61 -17.34
CA SER A 271 8.19 5.85 -16.62
C SER A 271 8.67 5.36 -15.26
N TYR A 272 9.95 5.01 -15.11
CA TYR A 272 10.53 4.74 -13.80
C TYR A 272 10.33 5.94 -12.83
N LYS A 273 10.62 7.16 -13.27
CA LYS A 273 10.41 8.37 -12.44
C LYS A 273 8.93 8.58 -12.12
N GLU A 274 8.03 8.30 -13.04
CA GLU A 274 6.58 8.41 -12.82
C GLU A 274 6.07 7.41 -11.77
N ILE A 275 6.54 6.17 -11.80
CA ILE A 275 6.23 5.18 -10.77
C ILE A 275 6.80 5.61 -9.42
N VAL A 276 8.03 6.10 -9.37
CA VAL A 276 8.65 6.62 -8.13
C VAL A 276 7.87 7.81 -7.58
N ALA A 277 7.43 8.75 -8.43
CA ALA A 277 6.62 9.90 -8.04
C ALA A 277 5.25 9.49 -7.49
N SER A 278 4.66 8.38 -7.97
CA SER A 278 3.36 7.88 -7.48
C SER A 278 3.34 7.57 -5.98
N LYS A 279 4.51 7.38 -5.36
CA LYS A 279 4.67 7.31 -3.90
C LYS A 279 4.10 8.55 -3.20
N TYR A 280 4.11 9.70 -3.88
CA TYR A 280 3.66 10.99 -3.37
C TYR A 280 2.28 11.39 -3.88
N SER A 281 1.49 10.45 -4.42
CA SER A 281 0.07 10.68 -4.69
C SER A 281 -0.67 11.09 -3.41
N LEU A 282 -1.71 11.92 -3.54
CA LEU A 282 -2.51 12.39 -2.40
C LEU A 282 -2.97 11.23 -1.52
N GLN A 283 -3.47 10.17 -2.16
CA GLN A 283 -3.96 8.98 -1.46
C GLN A 283 -2.84 8.26 -0.69
N ALA A 284 -1.67 8.05 -1.32
CA ALA A 284 -0.53 7.38 -0.69
C ALA A 284 0.07 8.23 0.45
N MET A 285 0.18 9.55 0.28
CA MET A 285 0.66 10.45 1.33
C MET A 285 -0.29 10.46 2.54
N THR A 286 -1.59 10.66 2.29
CA THR A 286 -2.60 10.69 3.35
C THR A 286 -2.63 9.38 4.15
N TYR A 287 -2.56 8.24 3.45
CA TYR A 287 -2.51 6.92 4.10
C TYR A 287 -1.27 6.78 4.99
N ARG A 288 -0.07 7.11 4.46
CA ARG A 288 1.18 7.01 5.24
C ARG A 288 1.16 7.91 6.47
N MET A 289 0.72 9.16 6.32
CA MET A 289 0.62 10.11 7.44
C MET A 289 -0.34 9.62 8.52
N LYS A 290 -1.51 9.07 8.13
CA LYS A 290 -2.48 8.50 9.08
C LYS A 290 -1.97 7.26 9.80
N LYS A 291 -1.19 6.43 9.12
CA LYS A 291 -0.62 5.18 9.67
C LYS A 291 0.74 5.37 10.36
N GLY A 292 1.33 6.57 10.32
CA GLY A 292 2.61 6.89 10.96
C GLY A 292 3.83 6.30 10.25
N PHE A 293 3.73 5.95 8.95
CA PHE A 293 4.88 5.50 8.16
C PHE A 293 5.84 6.66 7.90
N LYS A 294 7.11 6.45 8.19
CA LYS A 294 8.16 7.40 7.78
C LYS A 294 8.42 7.25 6.28
N ASP A 295 8.57 8.38 5.58
CA ASP A 295 8.84 8.38 4.14
C ASP A 295 10.11 7.60 3.78
N GLU A 296 11.15 7.73 4.60
CA GLU A 296 12.44 7.07 4.40
C GLU A 296 12.41 5.53 4.50
N ASP A 297 11.38 4.97 5.15
CA ASP A 297 11.26 3.51 5.34
C ASP A 297 10.64 2.82 4.11
N ILE A 298 10.00 3.58 3.22
CA ILE A 298 9.32 3.06 2.05
C ILE A 298 10.13 3.41 0.79
N ALA A 299 10.95 2.48 0.32
CA ALA A 299 11.53 2.57 -1.00
C ALA A 299 10.54 2.08 -2.06
N MET A 300 10.50 2.76 -3.22
CA MET A 300 9.69 2.37 -4.36
C MET A 300 10.53 1.54 -5.33
N CYS A 301 10.37 0.22 -5.27
CA CYS A 301 10.90 -0.66 -6.31
C CYS A 301 9.97 -0.67 -7.52
N VAL A 302 10.50 -0.97 -8.71
CA VAL A 302 9.71 -0.99 -9.94
C VAL A 302 9.96 -2.29 -10.69
N GLY A 303 8.91 -3.11 -10.84
CA GLY A 303 8.93 -4.28 -11.71
C GLY A 303 8.69 -3.88 -13.15
N CYS A 304 9.59 -4.29 -14.04
CA CYS A 304 9.46 -4.16 -15.50
C CYS A 304 9.16 -5.54 -16.07
N LEU A 305 7.92 -5.77 -16.50
CA LEU A 305 7.45 -7.08 -16.98
C LEU A 305 7.04 -6.97 -18.44
N VAL A 306 7.40 -7.94 -19.26
CA VAL A 306 6.96 -7.98 -20.67
C VAL A 306 5.44 -7.94 -20.74
N MET A 307 4.89 -7.08 -21.61
CA MET A 307 3.45 -7.01 -21.85
C MET A 307 2.92 -8.36 -22.37
N VAL A 308 1.80 -8.78 -21.82
CA VAL A 308 1.09 -9.99 -22.25
C VAL A 308 0.00 -9.59 -23.23
N ASP A 309 0.01 -10.19 -24.43
CA ASP A 309 -1.09 -10.07 -25.38
C ASP A 309 -2.25 -10.97 -24.94
N ALA A 310 -3.17 -10.39 -24.18
CA ALA A 310 -4.22 -11.11 -23.51
C ALA A 310 -5.49 -11.20 -24.34
N ARG A 311 -5.91 -12.44 -24.68
CA ARG A 311 -7.26 -12.72 -25.20
C ARG A 311 -8.31 -12.50 -24.11
N SER A 312 -8.03 -12.94 -22.88
CA SER A 312 -8.86 -12.72 -21.69
C SER A 312 -8.00 -12.58 -20.44
N GLY A 313 -8.51 -11.91 -19.44
CA GLY A 313 -7.81 -11.72 -18.18
C GLY A 313 -8.77 -11.39 -17.06
N GLY A 314 -8.24 -11.41 -15.84
CA GLY A 314 -9.08 -11.14 -14.68
C GLY A 314 -8.38 -11.34 -13.35
N VAL A 315 -9.20 -11.54 -12.33
CA VAL A 315 -8.78 -11.78 -10.95
C VAL A 315 -9.39 -13.08 -10.47
N MET A 316 -8.63 -13.88 -9.75
CA MET A 316 -9.17 -15.06 -9.05
C MET A 316 -8.79 -15.01 -7.57
N TYR A 317 -9.71 -15.50 -6.76
CA TYR A 317 -9.55 -15.66 -5.33
C TYR A 317 -9.50 -17.15 -5.01
N SER A 318 -8.46 -17.60 -4.33
CA SER A 318 -8.32 -19.01 -3.97
C SER A 318 -9.35 -19.49 -2.94
N ARG A 319 -10.04 -18.55 -2.30
CA ARG A 319 -11.21 -18.72 -1.43
C ARG A 319 -12.25 -17.65 -1.71
N ASN A 320 -13.47 -17.84 -1.22
CA ASN A 320 -14.51 -16.81 -1.30
C ASN A 320 -14.04 -15.54 -0.55
N PRO A 321 -13.94 -14.38 -1.23
CA PRO A 321 -13.47 -13.14 -0.59
C PRO A 321 -14.46 -12.56 0.45
N ILE A 322 -15.74 -13.00 0.41
CA ILE A 322 -16.78 -12.54 1.33
C ILE A 322 -16.90 -13.50 2.52
N ASP A 323 -16.82 -14.81 2.27
CA ASP A 323 -16.85 -15.85 3.30
C ASP A 323 -15.72 -16.86 3.07
N ILE A 324 -14.64 -16.71 3.81
CA ILE A 324 -13.43 -17.55 3.68
C ILE A 324 -13.67 -19.02 4.03
N ASN A 325 -14.78 -19.34 4.72
CA ASN A 325 -15.16 -20.71 5.06
C ASN A 325 -15.83 -21.42 3.88
N ASP A 326 -16.28 -20.67 2.87
CA ASP A 326 -16.78 -21.24 1.63
C ASP A 326 -15.61 -21.83 0.84
N ASP A 327 -15.61 -23.16 0.71
CA ASP A 327 -14.53 -23.94 0.10
C ASP A 327 -14.67 -23.95 -1.44
N ALA A 328 -14.68 -22.76 -2.05
CA ALA A 328 -14.76 -22.57 -3.49
C ALA A 328 -13.76 -21.50 -3.97
N ILE A 329 -13.38 -21.61 -5.24
CA ILE A 329 -12.50 -20.66 -5.93
C ILE A 329 -13.36 -19.75 -6.79
N PHE A 330 -13.16 -18.44 -6.68
CA PHE A 330 -13.92 -17.42 -7.42
C PHE A 330 -13.04 -16.81 -8.49
N ILE A 331 -13.47 -16.83 -9.75
CA ILE A 331 -12.73 -16.33 -10.91
C ILE A 331 -13.59 -15.31 -11.61
N ASN A 332 -13.15 -14.04 -11.59
CA ASN A 332 -13.73 -12.97 -12.37
C ASN A 332 -12.93 -12.81 -13.67
N ALA A 333 -13.61 -12.84 -14.81
CA ALA A 333 -12.98 -12.88 -16.11
C ALA A 333 -13.64 -11.91 -17.11
N ALA A 334 -12.82 -11.30 -17.97
CA ALA A 334 -13.30 -10.49 -19.08
C ALA A 334 -12.40 -10.67 -20.31
N TRP A 335 -12.87 -10.19 -21.47
CA TRP A 335 -12.09 -10.14 -22.69
C TRP A 335 -10.94 -9.11 -22.59
N GLY A 336 -9.78 -9.46 -23.09
CA GLY A 336 -8.60 -8.62 -23.17
C GLY A 336 -7.81 -8.54 -21.86
N LEU A 337 -7.21 -7.40 -21.59
CA LEU A 337 -6.35 -7.16 -20.43
C LEU A 337 -7.14 -7.23 -19.12
N PRO A 338 -6.56 -7.80 -18.03
CA PRO A 338 -7.22 -7.90 -16.72
C PRO A 338 -7.53 -6.54 -16.08
N LYS A 339 -6.91 -5.46 -16.54
CA LYS A 339 -7.09 -4.10 -16.05
C LYS A 339 -8.56 -3.71 -15.83
N ALA A 340 -9.43 -4.07 -16.77
CA ALA A 340 -10.85 -3.74 -16.72
C ALA A 340 -11.58 -4.39 -15.54
N VAL A 341 -11.20 -5.62 -15.18
CA VAL A 341 -11.72 -6.35 -14.02
C VAL A 341 -11.13 -5.79 -12.73
N VAL A 342 -9.82 -5.54 -12.70
CA VAL A 342 -9.11 -4.98 -11.53
C VAL A 342 -9.64 -3.59 -11.16
N ASP A 343 -9.89 -2.73 -12.17
CA ASP A 343 -10.41 -1.37 -11.96
C ASP A 343 -11.94 -1.36 -11.72
N GLY A 344 -12.64 -2.50 -11.84
CA GLY A 344 -14.10 -2.59 -11.70
C GLY A 344 -14.88 -1.76 -12.73
N THR A 345 -14.31 -1.53 -13.91
CA THR A 345 -14.88 -0.63 -14.92
C THR A 345 -15.81 -1.30 -15.91
N ILE A 346 -15.89 -2.63 -15.87
CA ILE A 346 -16.77 -3.44 -16.73
C ILE A 346 -17.45 -4.54 -15.91
N ASP A 347 -18.61 -4.98 -16.39
CA ASP A 347 -19.19 -6.24 -15.94
C ASP A 347 -18.31 -7.41 -16.38
N CYS A 348 -18.02 -8.34 -15.47
CA CYS A 348 -17.19 -9.50 -15.75
C CYS A 348 -17.93 -10.80 -15.51
N ASP A 349 -17.53 -11.85 -16.23
CA ASP A 349 -18.02 -13.20 -16.00
C ASP A 349 -17.54 -13.72 -14.65
N LEU A 350 -18.40 -14.44 -13.93
CA LEU A 350 -18.06 -15.14 -12.70
C LEU A 350 -18.06 -16.65 -12.95
N PHE A 351 -16.94 -17.28 -12.61
CA PHE A 351 -16.85 -18.74 -12.52
C PHE A 351 -16.54 -19.11 -11.08
N VAL A 352 -17.30 -20.07 -10.54
CA VAL A 352 -17.03 -20.65 -9.23
C VAL A 352 -16.59 -22.09 -9.46
N VAL A 353 -15.39 -22.42 -8.98
CA VAL A 353 -14.77 -23.74 -9.13
C VAL A 353 -14.71 -24.42 -7.77
N SER A 354 -15.21 -25.67 -7.71
CA SER A 354 -15.13 -26.53 -6.53
C SER A 354 -13.68 -26.84 -6.20
N ARG A 355 -13.31 -26.84 -4.93
CA ARG A 355 -11.97 -27.29 -4.46
C ARG A 355 -11.88 -28.79 -4.24
N GLN A 356 -13.01 -29.51 -4.32
CA GLN A 356 -13.04 -30.96 -4.19
C GLN A 356 -12.57 -31.63 -5.50
N ALA A 357 -11.66 -32.57 -5.39
CA ALA A 357 -11.15 -33.29 -6.55
C ALA A 357 -12.17 -34.30 -7.10
N PRO A 358 -12.37 -34.38 -8.42
CA PRO A 358 -11.81 -33.50 -9.44
C PRO A 358 -12.44 -32.10 -9.41
N LEU A 359 -11.63 -31.04 -9.61
CA LEU A 359 -12.14 -29.67 -9.68
C LEU A 359 -13.17 -29.54 -10.80
N GLN A 360 -14.24 -28.84 -10.54
CA GLN A 360 -15.34 -28.62 -11.50
C GLN A 360 -15.88 -27.20 -11.39
N VAL A 361 -16.34 -26.64 -12.51
CA VAL A 361 -17.12 -25.39 -12.50
C VAL A 361 -18.50 -25.72 -11.96
N ILE A 362 -18.82 -25.22 -10.77
CA ILE A 362 -20.09 -25.45 -10.07
C ILE A 362 -21.09 -24.32 -10.26
N HIS A 363 -20.63 -23.14 -10.63
CA HIS A 363 -21.48 -22.01 -10.99
C HIS A 363 -20.79 -21.16 -12.05
N LYS A 364 -21.59 -20.60 -12.97
CA LYS A 364 -21.13 -19.73 -14.05
C LYS A 364 -22.19 -18.67 -14.33
N ASP A 365 -21.79 -17.42 -14.24
CA ASP A 365 -22.62 -16.25 -14.55
C ASP A 365 -21.91 -15.42 -15.63
N VAL A 366 -22.44 -15.49 -16.87
CA VAL A 366 -21.88 -14.79 -18.03
C VAL A 366 -22.56 -13.45 -18.20
N LYS A 367 -21.76 -12.38 -18.14
CA LYS A 367 -22.24 -11.02 -18.23
C LYS A 367 -22.17 -10.49 -19.68
N ASP A 368 -22.89 -9.41 -19.91
CA ASP A 368 -22.84 -8.66 -21.17
C ASP A 368 -21.66 -7.66 -21.10
N LYS A 369 -20.56 -8.03 -21.74
CA LYS A 369 -19.30 -7.26 -21.72
C LYS A 369 -19.28 -6.27 -22.91
N ASP A 370 -19.64 -5.02 -22.66
CA ASP A 370 -19.78 -3.98 -23.71
C ASP A 370 -18.45 -3.51 -24.31
N ARG A 371 -17.33 -3.80 -23.66
CA ARG A 371 -15.98 -3.37 -24.06
C ARG A 371 -14.90 -4.32 -23.60
N LYS A 372 -13.71 -4.20 -24.22
CA LYS A 372 -12.48 -4.84 -23.78
C LYS A 372 -11.30 -3.86 -23.86
N PHE A 373 -10.25 -4.14 -23.14
CA PHE A 373 -8.98 -3.43 -23.26
C PHE A 373 -7.95 -4.34 -23.93
N VAL A 374 -7.29 -3.84 -24.94
CA VAL A 374 -6.21 -4.52 -25.67
C VAL A 374 -4.97 -3.64 -25.69
N CYS A 375 -3.81 -4.24 -25.86
CA CYS A 375 -2.57 -3.50 -25.98
C CYS A 375 -2.06 -3.63 -27.41
N TYR A 376 -1.94 -2.52 -28.11
CA TYR A 376 -1.26 -2.45 -29.41
C TYR A 376 0.11 -1.82 -29.22
N PRO A 377 1.19 -2.42 -29.73
CA PRO A 377 2.56 -1.94 -29.49
C PRO A 377 2.77 -0.45 -29.80
N LEU A 378 2.17 0.05 -30.89
CA LEU A 378 2.31 1.44 -31.31
C LEU A 378 1.27 2.40 -30.69
N GLU A 379 0.04 1.93 -30.47
CA GLU A 379 -1.09 2.76 -30.04
C GLU A 379 -1.29 2.74 -28.53
N GLY A 380 -0.67 1.79 -27.85
CA GLY A 380 -0.80 1.60 -26.41
C GLY A 380 -2.03 0.80 -26.00
N VAL A 381 -2.51 1.02 -24.79
CA VAL A 381 -3.72 0.37 -24.28
C VAL A 381 -4.96 1.05 -24.81
N CYS A 382 -5.69 0.36 -25.68
CA CYS A 382 -6.89 0.83 -26.35
C CYS A 382 -8.14 0.18 -25.77
N ARG A 383 -9.21 0.96 -25.65
CA ARG A 383 -10.55 0.47 -25.35
C ARG A 383 -11.27 0.13 -26.66
N ILE A 384 -11.67 -1.12 -26.79
CA ILE A 384 -12.45 -1.60 -27.94
C ILE A 384 -13.90 -1.79 -27.49
N ASP A 385 -14.83 -1.20 -28.26
CA ASP A 385 -16.28 -1.36 -28.07
C ASP A 385 -16.72 -2.71 -28.64
N LEU A 386 -17.46 -3.50 -27.87
CA LEU A 386 -18.03 -4.79 -28.25
C LEU A 386 -19.55 -4.75 -28.45
N THR A 387 -20.19 -3.59 -28.42
CA THR A 387 -21.65 -3.48 -28.47
C THR A 387 -22.27 -4.08 -29.74
N ALA A 388 -21.52 -4.07 -30.84
CA ALA A 388 -21.89 -4.68 -32.12
C ALA A 388 -21.36 -6.12 -32.32
N ASP A 389 -20.61 -6.67 -31.33
CA ASP A 389 -19.95 -7.97 -31.41
C ASP A 389 -20.71 -9.00 -30.56
N ASP A 390 -21.12 -10.13 -31.14
CA ASP A 390 -21.82 -11.21 -30.44
C ASP A 390 -20.95 -11.87 -29.37
N THR A 391 -19.62 -11.72 -29.42
CA THR A 391 -18.69 -12.25 -28.41
C THR A 391 -18.91 -11.61 -27.04
N ARG A 392 -19.52 -10.43 -26.96
CA ARG A 392 -19.79 -9.73 -25.69
C ARG A 392 -20.59 -10.58 -24.70
N ARG A 393 -21.47 -11.46 -25.18
CA ARG A 393 -22.32 -12.36 -24.37
C ARG A 393 -21.78 -13.77 -24.27
N GLN A 394 -20.64 -14.05 -24.87
CA GLN A 394 -19.98 -15.34 -24.76
C GLN A 394 -19.09 -15.38 -23.51
N PRO A 395 -18.88 -16.57 -22.91
CA PRO A 395 -17.92 -16.73 -21.82
C PRO A 395 -16.54 -16.30 -22.25
N SER A 396 -15.90 -15.44 -21.46
CA SER A 396 -14.52 -15.02 -21.69
C SER A 396 -13.47 -16.10 -21.41
N LEU A 397 -13.87 -17.19 -20.71
CA LEU A 397 -13.06 -18.38 -20.47
C LEU A 397 -13.85 -19.66 -20.83
N PRO A 398 -13.22 -20.67 -21.45
CA PRO A 398 -13.71 -22.04 -21.44
C PRO A 398 -13.63 -22.63 -20.02
N ASP A 399 -14.54 -23.56 -19.70
CA ASP A 399 -14.59 -24.22 -18.38
C ASP A 399 -13.28 -24.93 -18.04
N GLN A 400 -12.61 -25.53 -19.06
CA GLN A 400 -11.30 -26.16 -18.87
C GLN A 400 -10.22 -25.17 -18.39
N GLN A 401 -10.21 -23.94 -18.89
CA GLN A 401 -9.27 -22.91 -18.42
C GLN A 401 -9.64 -22.39 -17.01
N ALA A 402 -10.94 -22.29 -16.69
CA ALA A 402 -11.37 -21.97 -15.34
C ALA A 402 -10.93 -23.01 -14.32
N ILE A 403 -11.00 -24.32 -14.69
CA ILE A 403 -10.50 -25.41 -13.85
C ILE A 403 -8.98 -25.31 -13.70
N ALA A 404 -8.22 -25.08 -14.77
CA ALA A 404 -6.76 -24.95 -14.72
C ALA A 404 -6.32 -23.76 -13.84
N LEU A 405 -7.03 -22.62 -13.91
CA LEU A 405 -6.85 -21.48 -12.99
C LEU A 405 -7.10 -21.89 -11.54
N GLY A 406 -8.17 -22.67 -11.30
CA GLY A 406 -8.49 -23.21 -9.98
C GLY A 406 -7.36 -24.08 -9.42
N GLU A 407 -6.78 -24.97 -10.23
CA GLU A 407 -5.64 -25.80 -9.84
C GLU A 407 -4.41 -24.93 -9.47
N MET A 408 -4.14 -23.87 -10.24
CA MET A 408 -3.06 -22.93 -9.94
C MET A 408 -3.33 -22.17 -8.63
N ALA A 409 -4.58 -21.75 -8.37
CA ALA A 409 -4.96 -21.08 -7.14
C ALA A 409 -4.73 -21.98 -5.91
N VAL A 410 -5.10 -23.26 -5.99
CA VAL A 410 -4.85 -24.24 -4.91
C VAL A 410 -3.36 -24.44 -4.67
N ARG A 411 -2.56 -24.55 -5.73
CA ARG A 411 -1.09 -24.68 -5.62
C ARG A 411 -0.47 -23.46 -4.92
N MET A 412 -0.88 -22.25 -5.31
CA MET A 412 -0.37 -21.02 -4.69
C MET A 412 -0.80 -20.90 -3.23
N GLU A 413 -2.08 -21.14 -2.90
CA GLU A 413 -2.55 -21.15 -1.51
C GLU A 413 -1.78 -22.15 -0.65
N THR A 414 -1.56 -23.36 -1.16
CA THR A 414 -0.78 -24.40 -0.46
C THR A 414 0.66 -23.96 -0.22
N HIS A 415 1.29 -23.32 -1.22
CA HIS A 415 2.66 -22.83 -1.10
C HIS A 415 2.83 -21.70 -0.09
N TYR A 416 1.87 -20.74 -0.07
CA TYR A 416 1.92 -19.59 0.83
C TYR A 416 1.28 -19.87 2.21
N GLY A 417 0.50 -20.94 2.34
CA GLY A 417 -0.20 -21.28 3.58
C GLY A 417 -1.35 -20.35 3.94
N ALA A 418 -1.82 -19.53 3.00
CA ALA A 418 -2.90 -18.56 3.19
C ALA A 418 -3.66 -18.33 1.88
N PRO A 419 -4.96 -17.97 1.92
CA PRO A 419 -5.74 -17.60 0.75
C PRO A 419 -5.11 -16.47 -0.06
N GLN A 420 -5.24 -16.53 -1.38
CA GLN A 420 -4.58 -15.64 -2.33
C GLN A 420 -5.58 -14.88 -3.22
N ASP A 421 -5.23 -13.63 -3.51
CA ASP A 421 -5.80 -12.76 -4.54
C ASP A 421 -4.80 -12.71 -5.71
N ILE A 422 -5.22 -13.12 -6.90
CA ILE A 422 -4.33 -13.45 -8.01
C ILE A 422 -4.83 -12.79 -9.29
N GLU A 423 -3.98 -11.95 -9.90
CA GLU A 423 -4.21 -11.42 -11.25
C GLU A 423 -3.62 -12.37 -12.29
N TRP A 424 -4.36 -12.62 -13.36
CA TRP A 424 -3.98 -13.54 -14.41
C TRP A 424 -4.39 -13.03 -15.80
N ALA A 425 -3.73 -13.57 -16.84
CA ALA A 425 -4.11 -13.39 -18.23
C ALA A 425 -4.00 -14.73 -18.97
N VAL A 426 -4.81 -14.88 -20.02
CA VAL A 426 -4.75 -15.98 -20.97
C VAL A 426 -4.43 -15.41 -22.34
N GLY A 427 -3.36 -15.88 -22.96
CA GLY A 427 -2.95 -15.50 -24.29
C GLY A 427 -3.81 -16.12 -25.39
N HIS A 428 -3.52 -15.78 -26.65
CA HIS A 428 -4.29 -16.24 -27.81
C HIS A 428 -4.14 -17.74 -28.08
N GLU A 429 -3.03 -18.35 -27.67
CA GLU A 429 -2.79 -19.79 -27.77
C GLU A 429 -3.34 -20.58 -26.57
N GLY A 430 -3.93 -19.88 -25.59
CA GLY A 430 -4.56 -20.48 -24.42
C GLY A 430 -3.63 -20.64 -23.21
N GLU A 431 -2.41 -20.13 -23.28
CA GLU A 431 -1.43 -20.15 -22.19
C GLU A 431 -1.86 -19.21 -21.05
N ILE A 432 -1.84 -19.72 -19.83
CA ILE A 432 -2.16 -18.95 -18.63
C ILE A 432 -0.89 -18.32 -18.06
N THR A 433 -0.93 -17.05 -17.76
CA THR A 433 0.19 -16.28 -17.19
C THR A 433 -0.29 -15.58 -15.92
N ILE A 434 0.42 -15.79 -14.81
CA ILE A 434 0.14 -15.10 -13.53
C ILE A 434 0.84 -13.74 -13.56
N LEU A 435 0.11 -12.69 -13.24
CA LEU A 435 0.59 -11.31 -13.31
C LEU A 435 0.86 -10.69 -11.95
N GLN A 436 0.14 -11.12 -10.91
CA GLN A 436 0.31 -10.70 -9.53
C GLN A 436 -0.31 -11.72 -8.57
N CYS A 437 0.25 -11.83 -7.37
CA CYS A 437 -0.31 -12.63 -6.29
C CYS A 437 -0.05 -11.94 -4.95
N ARG A 438 -1.08 -11.87 -4.12
CA ARG A 438 -0.99 -11.32 -2.77
C ARG A 438 -1.94 -12.08 -1.83
N PRO A 439 -1.69 -12.05 -0.51
CA PRO A 439 -2.63 -12.60 0.45
C PRO A 439 -4.00 -11.95 0.31
N LEU A 440 -5.06 -12.78 0.32
CA LEU A 440 -6.44 -12.32 0.28
C LEU A 440 -6.75 -11.58 1.60
N GLN A 441 -7.09 -10.30 1.48
CA GLN A 441 -7.54 -9.52 2.63
C GLN A 441 -9.04 -9.72 2.81
N GLN A 442 -9.45 -10.14 4.00
CA GLN A 442 -10.87 -10.15 4.35
C GLN A 442 -11.36 -8.71 4.51
N VAL A 443 -12.47 -8.39 3.87
CA VAL A 443 -13.25 -7.22 4.22
C VAL A 443 -13.91 -7.57 5.56
N GLU A 444 -13.41 -7.00 6.68
CA GLU A 444 -14.16 -7.05 7.92
C GLU A 444 -15.58 -6.55 7.60
N ALA A 445 -16.56 -7.40 7.82
CA ALA A 445 -17.94 -7.01 7.65
C ALA A 445 -18.16 -5.82 8.59
N ALA A 446 -18.27 -4.63 8.00
CA ALA A 446 -18.66 -3.46 8.76
C ALA A 446 -19.93 -3.85 9.50
N GLU A 447 -19.89 -3.87 10.84
CA GLU A 447 -21.07 -4.03 11.65
C GLU A 447 -22.10 -3.02 11.10
N ARG A 448 -23.15 -3.57 10.51
CA ARG A 448 -24.26 -2.75 10.03
C ARG A 448 -24.86 -2.10 11.27
N PRO A 449 -25.03 -0.79 11.28
CA PRO A 449 -25.58 -0.06 12.41
C PRO A 449 -27.02 -0.50 12.72
#